data_94fe4196c38396fadeb065ad0390a44c
#
_entry.id   94fe4196c38396fadeb065ad0390a44c
#
_cell.length_a   1.000
_cell.length_b   1.000
_cell.length_c   1.000
_cell.angle_alpha   90.00
_cell.angle_beta   90.00
_cell.angle_gamma   90.00
#
_symmetry.space_group_name_H-M   'P 1'
#
loop_
_entity.id
_entity.type
_entity.pdbx_description
1 polymer ?
#
loop_
_entity_poly.entity_id
_entity_poly.type
_entity_poly.pdbx_seq_one_letter_code
_entity_poly.pdbx_strand_id
1 'polypeptide(L)'
;MRNSLLRRMTLVCGISALVLTAMPAHSAEAVKLGVGLSMTGPLAFLSQQMLQGMKAAVDNVNKSGGVGGGRMIDLVVRDHKGVPSEAVAVTKRLIEEDKVAIVDIDLPSTVAIAAEAVTKESKVPQIAGFTFAPAAVKQGNPYFFRACTNADLIADALARSIIDEPNNKTIAMLAPNDDYGRSAIQALTAALERLNGPKVLYADYYERTQSDFSAILLKMKSLNPDSLFIDVRYPASITVLKQTVEVGLKKPLFSSVNFYNAKLAEQAGPMMEGAQLSVAWAPVFDDAASVEFKNAYEAMFKQTPDDSASLGWTVVMVAAHALKSAGGTDSESIRRALLNINYIGPQGVVKFDSNGEANVAAHVLRFKDGRYQLVR
;
A
#
# COMPACT_ATOMS: atom_id res chain seq x y z
N MET A 1 21.93 90.99 48.04
CA MET A 1 21.57 91.35 46.66
C MET A 1 21.58 90.10 45.80
N ARG A 2 20.44 89.97 45.12
CA ARG A 2 20.13 89.09 43.96
C ARG A 2 20.09 87.58 44.10
N ASN A 3 18.85 87.17 44.03
CA ASN A 3 18.24 85.90 43.77
C ASN A 3 18.79 85.19 42.49
N SER A 4 18.80 83.89 42.47
CA SER A 4 18.48 83.13 41.27
C SER A 4 17.88 81.78 41.69
N LEU A 5 16.58 81.62 41.41
CA LEU A 5 15.82 80.43 41.47
C LEU A 5 16.28 79.45 40.30
N LEU A 6 16.63 78.27 40.67
CA LEU A 6 16.82 77.14 39.71
C LEU A 6 15.60 76.24 39.85
N ARG A 7 14.75 76.26 38.79
CA ARG A 7 13.64 75.33 38.55
C ARG A 7 14.16 73.98 38.21
N ARG A 8 13.93 72.98 38.99
CA ARG A 8 14.15 71.57 38.62
C ARG A 8 12.91 71.08 37.84
N MET A 9 13.07 70.83 36.55
CA MET A 9 12.12 70.10 35.70
C MET A 9 12.38 68.59 35.84
N THR A 10 11.43 67.87 36.46
CA THR A 10 11.42 66.43 36.58
C THR A 10 10.80 65.86 35.33
N LEU A 11 11.62 65.20 34.53
CA LEU A 11 11.18 64.49 33.32
C LEU A 11 10.66 63.12 33.75
N VAL A 12 9.35 62.91 33.67
CA VAL A 12 8.70 61.60 33.92
C VAL A 12 8.74 60.87 32.57
N CYS A 13 9.68 59.89 32.42
CA CYS A 13 9.65 58.91 31.35
C CYS A 13 8.62 57.83 31.65
N GLY A 14 7.46 57.90 30.99
CA GLY A 14 6.47 56.83 31.02
C GLY A 14 6.94 55.65 30.18
N ILE A 15 7.34 54.55 30.83
CA ILE A 15 7.59 53.27 30.18
C ILE A 15 6.23 52.59 29.97
N SER A 16 5.69 52.68 28.75
CA SER A 16 4.54 51.85 28.34
C SER A 16 5.01 50.42 28.14
N ALA A 17 4.82 49.57 29.13
CA ALA A 17 5.02 48.14 28.97
C ALA A 17 3.95 47.57 28.04
N LEU A 18 4.36 47.21 26.80
CA LEU A 18 3.55 46.48 25.86
C LEU A 18 3.41 45.04 26.37
N VAL A 19 2.33 44.73 27.07
CA VAL A 19 1.99 43.37 27.47
C VAL A 19 1.55 42.62 26.19
N LEU A 20 2.48 41.93 25.54
CA LEU A 20 2.14 40.90 24.56
C LEU A 20 1.39 39.80 25.32
N THR A 21 0.07 39.82 25.29
CA THR A 21 -0.73 38.64 25.65
C THR A 21 -0.45 37.55 24.63
N ALA A 22 0.41 36.58 25.00
CA ALA A 22 0.52 35.34 24.29
C ALA A 22 -0.85 34.67 24.30
N MET A 23 -1.59 34.77 23.19
CA MET A 23 -2.79 33.93 22.98
C MET A 23 -2.33 32.49 23.10
N PRO A 24 -2.99 31.64 23.90
CA PRO A 24 -2.68 30.22 23.87
C PRO A 24 -2.89 29.77 22.44
N ALA A 25 -1.83 29.26 21.82
CA ALA A 25 -1.93 28.59 20.54
C ALA A 25 -2.90 27.40 20.76
N HIS A 26 -4.14 27.57 20.32
CA HIS A 26 -5.07 26.45 20.25
C HIS A 26 -4.42 25.45 19.33
N SER A 27 -3.86 24.37 19.87
CA SER A 27 -3.43 23.22 19.07
C SER A 27 -4.68 22.78 18.31
N ALA A 28 -4.68 23.02 17.00
CA ALA A 28 -5.81 22.61 16.17
C ALA A 28 -5.99 21.08 16.32
N GLU A 29 -7.24 20.65 16.51
CA GLU A 29 -7.56 19.23 16.69
C GLU A 29 -6.93 18.39 15.55
N ALA A 30 -6.30 17.26 15.90
CA ALA A 30 -5.66 16.39 14.93
C ALA A 30 -6.68 15.87 13.91
N VAL A 31 -6.24 15.69 12.68
CA VAL A 31 -7.05 15.05 11.63
C VAL A 31 -6.91 13.55 11.75
N LYS A 32 -8.00 12.85 11.99
CA LYS A 32 -8.03 11.41 12.11
C LYS A 32 -8.12 10.74 10.73
N LEU A 33 -7.21 9.82 10.47
CA LEU A 33 -7.28 8.88 9.36
C LEU A 33 -7.69 7.51 9.89
N GLY A 34 -8.79 6.96 9.38
CA GLY A 34 -9.28 5.64 9.76
C GLY A 34 -8.56 4.56 8.98
N VAL A 35 -8.08 3.53 9.66
CA VAL A 35 -7.33 2.42 9.07
C VAL A 35 -7.96 1.11 9.51
N GLY A 36 -8.53 0.37 8.55
CA GLY A 36 -9.02 -0.99 8.73
C GLY A 36 -8.09 -1.98 8.02
N LEU A 37 -7.43 -2.86 8.77
CA LEU A 37 -6.50 -3.86 8.24
C LEU A 37 -6.78 -5.25 8.84
N SER A 38 -6.25 -6.30 8.24
CA SER A 38 -6.25 -7.67 8.80
C SER A 38 -5.14 -7.81 9.84
N MET A 39 -5.30 -7.19 11.02
CA MET A 39 -4.27 -7.22 12.08
C MET A 39 -4.11 -8.61 12.72
N THR A 40 -5.09 -9.48 12.53
CA THR A 40 -5.06 -10.88 12.94
C THR A 40 -5.32 -11.81 11.75
N GLY A 41 -4.96 -13.10 11.89
CA GLY A 41 -5.14 -14.09 10.83
C GLY A 41 -4.02 -14.12 9.78
N PRO A 42 -4.23 -14.77 8.62
CA PRO A 42 -3.18 -15.05 7.63
C PRO A 42 -2.53 -13.83 6.99
N LEU A 43 -3.17 -12.68 7.03
CA LEU A 43 -2.65 -11.43 6.43
C LEU A 43 -2.01 -10.49 7.46
N ALA A 44 -1.96 -10.88 8.73
CA ALA A 44 -1.47 -10.02 9.82
C ALA A 44 -0.05 -9.49 9.58
N PHE A 45 0.83 -10.30 8.99
CA PHE A 45 2.19 -9.87 8.68
C PHE A 45 2.20 -8.71 7.67
N LEU A 46 1.50 -8.83 6.55
CA LEU A 46 1.42 -7.79 5.52
C LEU A 46 0.76 -6.52 6.06
N SER A 47 -0.31 -6.69 6.84
CA SER A 47 -1.01 -5.58 7.51
C SER A 47 -0.11 -4.84 8.49
N GLN A 48 0.74 -5.54 9.23
CA GLN A 48 1.68 -4.93 10.15
C GLN A 48 2.75 -4.11 9.41
N GLN A 49 3.29 -4.62 8.30
CA GLN A 49 4.25 -3.89 7.46
C GLN A 49 3.61 -2.63 6.87
N MET A 50 2.40 -2.75 6.33
CA MET A 50 1.65 -1.60 5.81
C MET A 50 1.42 -0.53 6.90
N LEU A 51 0.99 -0.94 8.09
CA LEU A 51 0.79 -0.03 9.23
C LEU A 51 2.09 0.65 9.67
N GLN A 52 3.23 -0.05 9.61
CA GLN A 52 4.53 0.56 9.91
C GLN A 52 4.87 1.65 8.89
N GLY A 53 4.63 1.41 7.59
CA GLY A 53 4.77 2.43 6.55
C GLY A 53 3.88 3.66 6.80
N MET A 54 2.62 3.43 7.17
CA MET A 54 1.70 4.51 7.55
C MET A 54 2.21 5.33 8.74
N LYS A 55 2.72 4.67 9.79
CA LYS A 55 3.28 5.35 10.97
C LYS A 55 4.51 6.19 10.62
N ALA A 56 5.40 5.68 9.77
CA ALA A 56 6.55 6.44 9.30
C ALA A 56 6.13 7.69 8.50
N ALA A 57 5.10 7.56 7.65
CA ALA A 57 4.56 8.68 6.88
C ALA A 57 3.89 9.73 7.79
N VAL A 58 3.11 9.29 8.79
CA VAL A 58 2.49 10.21 9.77
C VAL A 58 3.56 10.97 10.53
N ASP A 59 4.61 10.32 11.00
CA ASP A 59 5.73 10.97 11.69
C ASP A 59 6.41 12.01 10.78
N ASN A 60 6.65 11.65 9.52
CA ASN A 60 7.25 12.54 8.51
C ASN A 60 6.37 13.78 8.26
N VAL A 61 5.07 13.58 8.05
CA VAL A 61 4.09 14.68 7.83
C VAL A 61 4.01 15.59 9.06
N ASN A 62 3.89 14.99 10.25
CA ASN A 62 3.72 15.73 11.49
C ASN A 62 4.98 16.55 11.85
N LYS A 63 6.18 15.98 11.66
CA LYS A 63 7.45 16.71 11.81
C LYS A 63 7.62 17.84 10.80
N SER A 64 7.00 17.72 9.62
CA SER A 64 7.00 18.74 8.57
C SER A 64 5.91 19.81 8.76
N GLY A 65 5.27 19.89 9.94
CA GLY A 65 4.26 20.89 10.28
C GLY A 65 2.80 20.45 10.02
N GLY A 66 2.55 19.17 9.81
CA GLY A 66 1.19 18.62 9.69
C GLY A 66 0.50 18.94 8.35
N VAL A 67 -0.84 18.93 8.39
CA VAL A 67 -1.72 19.23 7.25
C VAL A 67 -2.48 20.53 7.45
N GLY A 68 -3.32 20.94 6.55
CA GLY A 68 -4.07 22.21 6.51
C GLY A 68 -4.29 22.88 7.86
N GLY A 69 -3.69 24.07 8.03
CA GLY A 69 -3.72 24.82 9.29
C GLY A 69 -2.78 24.30 10.38
N GLY A 70 -1.78 23.48 10.07
CA GLY A 70 -0.81 22.94 11.04
C GLY A 70 -1.35 21.80 11.90
N ARG A 71 -2.49 21.20 11.52
CA ARG A 71 -3.07 20.06 12.25
C ARG A 71 -2.25 18.80 12.05
N MET A 72 -1.99 18.09 13.13
CA MET A 72 -1.32 16.78 13.08
C MET A 72 -2.26 15.71 12.53
N ILE A 73 -1.71 14.67 11.94
CA ILE A 73 -2.45 13.44 11.56
C ILE A 73 -2.41 12.46 12.72
N ASP A 74 -3.53 11.81 13.00
CA ASP A 74 -3.64 10.69 13.93
C ASP A 74 -4.25 9.48 13.22
N LEU A 75 -3.72 8.28 13.48
CA LEU A 75 -4.22 7.02 12.89
C LEU A 75 -5.16 6.33 13.87
N VAL A 76 -6.39 6.09 13.45
CA VAL A 76 -7.36 5.26 14.17
C VAL A 76 -7.40 3.88 13.53
N VAL A 77 -6.73 2.91 14.16
CA VAL A 77 -6.54 1.56 13.59
C VAL A 77 -7.56 0.58 14.17
N ARG A 78 -8.21 -0.18 13.29
CA ARG A 78 -9.16 -1.25 13.67
C ARG A 78 -8.89 -2.52 12.87
N ASP A 79 -9.13 -3.69 13.52
CA ASP A 79 -8.95 -5.01 12.92
C ASP A 79 -10.27 -5.53 12.34
N HIS A 80 -10.31 -5.83 11.04
CA HIS A 80 -11.45 -6.49 10.38
C HIS A 80 -11.16 -7.97 10.06
N LYS A 81 -10.01 -8.52 10.49
CA LYS A 81 -9.64 -9.94 10.40
C LYS A 81 -9.64 -10.51 8.96
N GLY A 82 -9.65 -9.64 7.96
CA GLY A 82 -9.78 -10.02 6.54
C GLY A 82 -11.18 -10.53 6.15
N VAL A 83 -12.21 -10.22 6.94
CA VAL A 83 -13.59 -10.65 6.73
C VAL A 83 -14.43 -9.48 6.21
N PRO A 84 -15.10 -9.60 5.05
CA PRO A 84 -15.86 -8.50 4.45
C PRO A 84 -16.94 -7.89 5.34
N SER A 85 -17.69 -8.70 6.09
CA SER A 85 -18.72 -8.21 7.02
C SER A 85 -18.13 -7.42 8.19
N GLU A 86 -16.97 -7.85 8.71
CA GLU A 86 -16.23 -7.11 9.74
C GLU A 86 -15.69 -5.78 9.19
N ALA A 87 -15.20 -5.78 7.93
CA ALA A 87 -14.73 -4.55 7.29
C ALA A 87 -15.85 -3.51 7.16
N VAL A 88 -17.05 -3.92 6.78
CA VAL A 88 -18.24 -3.05 6.78
C VAL A 88 -18.51 -2.46 8.17
N ALA A 89 -18.49 -3.30 9.22
CA ALA A 89 -18.71 -2.85 10.59
C ALA A 89 -17.60 -1.91 11.08
N VAL A 90 -16.34 -2.23 10.79
CA VAL A 90 -15.16 -1.39 11.10
C VAL A 90 -15.27 -0.05 10.41
N THR A 91 -15.62 -0.01 9.11
CA THR A 91 -15.76 1.22 8.33
C THR A 91 -16.83 2.14 8.94
N LYS A 92 -17.99 1.58 9.30
CA LYS A 92 -19.05 2.34 9.98
C LYS A 92 -18.56 2.96 11.28
N ARG A 93 -17.87 2.19 12.14
CA ARG A 93 -17.34 2.70 13.41
C ARG A 93 -16.32 3.82 13.20
N LEU A 94 -15.39 3.65 12.27
CA LEU A 94 -14.40 4.68 11.93
C LEU A 94 -15.08 6.00 11.53
N ILE A 95 -16.15 5.92 10.73
CA ILE A 95 -16.86 7.10 10.24
C ILE A 95 -17.80 7.68 11.30
N GLU A 96 -18.64 6.86 11.91
CA GLU A 96 -19.75 7.30 12.77
C GLU A 96 -19.31 7.61 14.21
N GLU A 97 -18.38 6.81 14.78
CA GLU A 97 -17.92 6.95 16.16
C GLU A 97 -16.62 7.76 16.24
N ASP A 98 -15.60 7.36 15.44
CA ASP A 98 -14.28 7.97 15.51
C ASP A 98 -14.20 9.29 14.74
N LYS A 99 -15.15 9.58 13.82
CA LYS A 99 -15.23 10.80 13.01
C LYS A 99 -13.97 11.04 12.18
N VAL A 100 -13.51 10.02 11.50
CA VAL A 100 -12.34 10.11 10.62
C VAL A 100 -12.64 10.88 9.34
N ALA A 101 -11.67 11.60 8.80
CA ALA A 101 -11.83 12.40 7.59
C ALA A 101 -11.66 11.57 6.29
N ILE A 102 -10.85 10.54 6.35
CA ILE A 102 -10.51 9.62 5.25
C ILE A 102 -10.39 8.22 5.87
N VAL A 103 -10.75 7.19 5.12
CA VAL A 103 -10.50 5.79 5.50
C VAL A 103 -9.57 5.10 4.52
N ASP A 104 -8.78 4.18 5.04
CA ASP A 104 -8.11 3.11 4.29
C ASP A 104 -8.61 1.77 4.83
N ILE A 105 -9.24 0.96 3.95
CA ILE A 105 -9.73 -0.38 4.28
C ILE A 105 -9.12 -1.33 3.27
N ASP A 106 -8.15 -2.13 3.74
CA ASP A 106 -7.32 -2.93 2.84
C ASP A 106 -6.98 -4.32 3.40
N LEU A 107 -6.45 -5.17 2.53
CA LEU A 107 -5.95 -6.52 2.85
C LEU A 107 -7.04 -7.48 3.40
N PRO A 108 -7.72 -8.21 2.49
CA PRO A 108 -7.53 -8.28 1.02
C PRO A 108 -8.45 -7.34 0.23
N SER A 109 -8.37 -7.35 -1.11
CA SER A 109 -9.25 -6.51 -1.98
C SER A 109 -10.75 -6.70 -1.71
N THR A 110 -11.20 -7.91 -1.30
CA THR A 110 -12.61 -8.19 -0.95
C THR A 110 -13.14 -7.32 0.18
N VAL A 111 -12.30 -6.93 1.15
CA VAL A 111 -12.72 -6.08 2.28
C VAL A 111 -12.82 -4.61 1.84
N ALA A 112 -11.90 -4.16 0.99
CA ALA A 112 -11.95 -2.81 0.42
C ALA A 112 -13.23 -2.61 -0.40
N ILE A 113 -13.55 -3.59 -1.27
CA ILE A 113 -14.78 -3.60 -2.08
C ILE A 113 -16.04 -3.61 -1.20
N ALA A 114 -16.06 -4.43 -0.15
CA ALA A 114 -17.20 -4.47 0.77
C ALA A 114 -17.42 -3.15 1.52
N ALA A 115 -16.35 -2.44 1.87
CA ALA A 115 -16.39 -1.16 2.56
C ALA A 115 -16.95 -0.03 1.69
N GLU A 116 -16.86 -0.14 0.35
CA GLU A 116 -17.27 0.93 -0.57
C GLU A 116 -18.74 1.32 -0.47
N ALA A 117 -19.63 0.38 -0.13
CA ALA A 117 -21.04 0.69 0.07
C ALA A 117 -21.21 1.72 1.22
N VAL A 118 -20.45 1.55 2.30
CA VAL A 118 -20.48 2.46 3.47
C VAL A 118 -19.87 3.82 3.12
N THR A 119 -18.70 3.84 2.48
CA THR A 119 -18.00 5.09 2.14
C THR A 119 -18.73 5.89 1.07
N LYS A 120 -19.41 5.22 0.14
CA LYS A 120 -20.30 5.86 -0.84
C LYS A 120 -21.51 6.53 -0.18
N GLU A 121 -22.19 5.83 0.73
CA GLU A 121 -23.37 6.34 1.45
C GLU A 121 -22.98 7.51 2.36
N SER A 122 -21.92 7.37 3.13
CA SER A 122 -21.42 8.39 4.06
C SER A 122 -20.67 9.54 3.38
N LYS A 123 -20.33 9.39 2.09
CA LYS A 123 -19.52 10.33 1.30
C LYS A 123 -18.14 10.59 1.91
N VAL A 124 -17.55 9.61 2.59
CA VAL A 124 -16.20 9.70 3.15
C VAL A 124 -15.20 9.11 2.16
N PRO A 125 -14.12 9.84 1.79
CA PRO A 125 -13.11 9.31 0.88
C PRO A 125 -12.44 8.06 1.43
N GLN A 126 -12.33 7.03 0.60
CA GLN A 126 -11.59 5.80 0.84
C GLN A 126 -10.37 5.77 -0.08
N ILE A 127 -9.17 5.76 0.49
CA ILE A 127 -7.92 5.60 -0.25
C ILE A 127 -7.45 4.16 -0.02
N ALA A 128 -7.33 3.38 -1.08
CA ALA A 128 -6.88 1.99 -1.00
C ALA A 128 -5.44 1.87 -1.50
N GLY A 129 -4.54 1.40 -0.65
CA GLY A 129 -3.11 1.23 -0.93
C GLY A 129 -2.73 -0.21 -1.30
N PHE A 130 -3.52 -1.21 -0.92
CA PHE A 130 -3.22 -2.63 -1.13
C PHE A 130 -4.40 -3.39 -1.78
N THR A 131 -5.13 -2.74 -2.68
CA THR A 131 -6.30 -3.31 -3.35
C THR A 131 -6.05 -3.43 -4.84
N PHE A 132 -5.59 -4.60 -5.30
CA PHE A 132 -5.17 -4.83 -6.68
C PHE A 132 -6.29 -5.33 -7.60
N ALA A 133 -7.42 -5.81 -7.07
CA ALA A 133 -8.53 -6.30 -7.89
C ALA A 133 -9.18 -5.19 -8.72
N PRO A 134 -9.27 -5.32 -10.06
CA PRO A 134 -9.89 -4.31 -10.93
C PRO A 134 -11.36 -4.01 -10.59
N ALA A 135 -12.03 -4.94 -9.93
CA ALA A 135 -13.42 -4.76 -9.50
C ALA A 135 -13.63 -3.60 -8.53
N ALA A 136 -12.61 -3.21 -7.77
CA ALA A 136 -12.71 -2.13 -6.78
C ALA A 136 -13.11 -0.78 -7.41
N VAL A 137 -12.47 -0.35 -8.49
CA VAL A 137 -12.83 0.92 -9.17
C VAL A 137 -14.08 0.83 -10.02
N LYS A 138 -14.72 -0.36 -10.12
CA LYS A 138 -15.92 -0.59 -10.93
C LYS A 138 -17.22 -0.54 -10.12
N GLN A 139 -17.16 -0.30 -8.81
CA GLN A 139 -18.36 -0.22 -7.93
C GLN A 139 -19.14 1.09 -8.11
N GLY A 140 -18.61 2.04 -8.85
CA GLY A 140 -19.25 3.35 -9.08
C GLY A 140 -19.33 4.19 -7.80
N ASN A 141 -18.33 4.06 -6.93
CA ASN A 141 -18.17 4.89 -5.74
C ASN A 141 -17.27 6.10 -6.04
N PRO A 142 -17.80 7.33 -6.14
CA PRO A 142 -16.99 8.51 -6.48
C PRO A 142 -16.06 8.95 -5.36
N TYR A 143 -16.12 8.30 -4.20
CA TYR A 143 -15.26 8.54 -3.04
C TYR A 143 -14.18 7.44 -2.88
N PHE A 144 -14.08 6.48 -3.79
CA PHE A 144 -13.05 5.46 -3.78
C PHE A 144 -11.86 5.87 -4.66
N PHE A 145 -10.64 5.72 -4.13
CA PHE A 145 -9.38 6.10 -4.78
C PHE A 145 -8.35 5.00 -4.57
N ARG A 146 -7.93 4.32 -5.65
CA ARG A 146 -6.89 3.30 -5.60
C ARG A 146 -5.52 3.92 -5.85
N ALA A 147 -4.70 4.04 -4.81
CA ALA A 147 -3.39 4.67 -4.85
C ALA A 147 -2.24 3.67 -5.11
N CYS A 148 -2.53 2.47 -5.59
CA CYS A 148 -1.55 1.43 -5.91
C CYS A 148 -1.70 0.93 -7.34
N THR A 149 -0.80 0.06 -7.76
CA THR A 149 -0.92 -0.70 -9.02
C THR A 149 -2.17 -1.60 -9.02
N ASN A 150 -2.47 -2.22 -10.15
CA ASN A 150 -3.59 -3.14 -10.29
C ASN A 150 -3.17 -4.46 -10.95
N ALA A 151 -4.06 -5.45 -10.92
CA ALA A 151 -3.78 -6.78 -11.44
C ALA A 151 -3.40 -6.78 -12.94
N ASP A 152 -3.96 -5.87 -13.74
CA ASP A 152 -3.68 -5.78 -15.17
C ASP A 152 -2.25 -5.27 -15.41
N LEU A 153 -1.82 -4.23 -14.70
CA LEU A 153 -0.46 -3.68 -14.80
C LEU A 153 0.58 -4.66 -14.26
N ILE A 154 0.28 -5.33 -13.15
CA ILE A 154 1.11 -6.41 -12.60
C ILE A 154 1.26 -7.55 -13.63
N ALA A 155 0.15 -7.97 -14.23
CA ALA A 155 0.13 -9.03 -15.22
C ALA A 155 0.91 -8.67 -16.49
N ASP A 156 0.77 -7.44 -16.98
CA ASP A 156 1.50 -6.96 -18.16
C ASP A 156 3.01 -6.95 -17.95
N ALA A 157 3.47 -6.46 -16.80
CA ALA A 157 4.88 -6.46 -16.46
C ALA A 157 5.43 -7.90 -16.36
N LEU A 158 4.69 -8.79 -15.68
CA LEU A 158 5.10 -10.17 -15.48
C LEU A 158 5.02 -10.99 -16.77
N ALA A 159 3.98 -10.82 -17.60
CA ALA A 159 3.81 -11.53 -18.86
C ALA A 159 5.00 -11.30 -19.81
N ARG A 160 5.51 -10.07 -19.90
CA ARG A 160 6.72 -9.78 -20.69
C ARG A 160 7.92 -10.56 -20.17
N SER A 161 8.09 -10.66 -18.86
CA SER A 161 9.19 -11.41 -18.25
C SER A 161 9.04 -12.93 -18.45
N ILE A 162 7.81 -13.43 -18.42
CA ILE A 162 7.49 -14.85 -18.72
C ILE A 162 7.80 -15.19 -20.18
N ILE A 163 7.49 -14.28 -21.11
CA ILE A 163 7.74 -14.46 -22.55
C ILE A 163 9.25 -14.46 -22.85
N ASP A 164 10.01 -13.64 -22.15
CA ASP A 164 11.46 -13.56 -22.31
C ASP A 164 12.21 -14.79 -21.75
N GLU A 165 11.52 -15.65 -20.98
CA GLU A 165 12.14 -16.89 -20.49
C GLU A 165 12.35 -17.87 -21.64
N PRO A 166 13.58 -18.38 -21.84
CA PRO A 166 13.91 -19.24 -22.99
C PRO A 166 13.05 -20.52 -23.04
N ASN A 167 12.56 -20.85 -24.23
CA ASN A 167 11.77 -22.06 -24.51
C ASN A 167 10.48 -22.21 -23.69
N ASN A 168 9.95 -21.13 -23.13
CA ASN A 168 8.75 -21.12 -22.34
C ASN A 168 7.49 -21.07 -23.23
N LYS A 169 6.84 -22.22 -23.47
CA LYS A 169 5.65 -22.38 -24.31
C LYS A 169 4.39 -22.63 -23.52
N THR A 170 4.51 -23.06 -22.27
CA THR A 170 3.41 -23.49 -21.44
C THR A 170 3.61 -23.09 -19.98
N ILE A 171 2.54 -22.73 -19.29
CA ILE A 171 2.57 -22.32 -17.89
C ILE A 171 1.44 -22.97 -17.09
N ALA A 172 1.69 -23.31 -15.82
CA ALA A 172 0.66 -23.67 -14.84
C ALA A 172 0.63 -22.63 -13.72
N MET A 173 -0.58 -22.34 -13.22
CA MET A 173 -0.82 -21.24 -12.31
C MET A 173 -1.50 -21.65 -11.01
N LEU A 174 -1.13 -21.04 -9.88
CA LEU A 174 -1.77 -21.18 -8.57
C LEU A 174 -1.87 -19.80 -7.90
N ALA A 175 -3.08 -19.43 -7.46
CA ALA A 175 -3.33 -18.16 -6.77
C ALA A 175 -4.36 -18.33 -5.64
N PRO A 176 -4.53 -17.36 -4.72
CA PRO A 176 -5.53 -17.45 -3.66
C PRO A 176 -6.96 -17.44 -4.21
N ASN A 177 -7.87 -18.15 -3.54
CA ASN A 177 -9.29 -18.19 -3.88
C ASN A 177 -10.04 -16.96 -3.32
N ASP A 178 -9.67 -15.79 -3.81
CA ASP A 178 -10.34 -14.51 -3.50
C ASP A 178 -10.37 -13.61 -4.74
N ASP A 179 -10.97 -12.41 -4.64
CA ASP A 179 -11.11 -11.50 -5.79
C ASP A 179 -9.76 -11.09 -6.38
N TYR A 180 -8.74 -10.93 -5.54
CA TYR A 180 -7.38 -10.66 -6.01
C TYR A 180 -6.82 -11.82 -6.82
N GLY A 181 -6.81 -13.04 -6.26
CA GLY A 181 -6.19 -14.18 -6.94
C GLY A 181 -6.90 -14.58 -8.23
N ARG A 182 -8.23 -14.50 -8.26
CA ARG A 182 -9.01 -14.70 -9.49
C ARG A 182 -8.66 -13.65 -10.55
N SER A 183 -8.60 -12.39 -10.15
CA SER A 183 -8.20 -11.30 -11.05
C SER A 183 -6.75 -11.45 -11.54
N ALA A 184 -5.83 -11.90 -10.69
CA ALA A 184 -4.43 -12.10 -11.05
C ALA A 184 -4.27 -13.18 -12.13
N ILE A 185 -4.92 -14.35 -11.97
CA ILE A 185 -4.92 -15.42 -12.99
C ILE A 185 -5.59 -14.93 -14.28
N GLN A 186 -6.74 -14.29 -14.19
CA GLN A 186 -7.45 -13.77 -15.35
C GLN A 186 -6.63 -12.72 -16.12
N ALA A 187 -6.06 -11.75 -15.42
CA ALA A 187 -5.24 -10.69 -16.02
C ALA A 187 -3.97 -11.26 -16.66
N LEU A 188 -3.28 -12.19 -15.97
CA LEU A 188 -2.08 -12.81 -16.52
C LEU A 188 -2.38 -13.67 -17.73
N THR A 189 -3.47 -14.45 -17.72
CA THR A 189 -3.92 -15.23 -18.89
C THR A 189 -4.20 -14.31 -20.07
N ALA A 190 -4.98 -13.24 -19.88
CA ALA A 190 -5.30 -12.27 -20.92
C ALA A 190 -4.05 -11.55 -21.47
N ALA A 191 -3.11 -11.20 -20.60
CA ALA A 191 -1.84 -10.58 -21.00
C ALA A 191 -0.98 -11.53 -21.84
N LEU A 192 -0.86 -12.79 -21.43
CA LEU A 192 -0.14 -13.82 -22.18
C LEU A 192 -0.77 -14.09 -23.56
N GLU A 193 -2.09 -14.21 -23.63
CA GLU A 193 -2.82 -14.37 -24.90
C GLU A 193 -2.60 -13.17 -25.85
N ARG A 194 -2.77 -11.95 -25.34
CA ARG A 194 -2.58 -10.72 -26.10
C ARG A 194 -1.16 -10.53 -26.63
N LEU A 195 -0.17 -10.99 -25.89
CA LEU A 195 1.25 -10.88 -26.23
C LEU A 195 1.80 -12.13 -26.95
N ASN A 196 0.95 -13.10 -27.31
CA ASN A 196 1.33 -14.38 -27.90
C ASN A 196 2.37 -15.15 -27.04
N GLY A 197 2.21 -15.12 -25.73
CA GLY A 197 3.04 -15.79 -24.75
C GLY A 197 2.69 -17.26 -24.52
N PRO A 198 3.25 -17.89 -23.50
CA PRO A 198 2.99 -19.27 -23.12
C PRO A 198 1.51 -19.58 -22.92
N LYS A 199 1.09 -20.78 -23.39
CA LYS A 199 -0.28 -21.28 -23.18
C LYS A 199 -0.47 -21.71 -21.73
N VAL A 200 -1.55 -21.28 -21.11
CA VAL A 200 -1.97 -21.76 -19.79
C VAL A 200 -2.52 -23.16 -19.89
N LEU A 201 -1.81 -24.14 -19.31
CA LEU A 201 -2.22 -25.56 -19.28
C LEU A 201 -3.18 -25.85 -18.11
N TYR A 202 -2.99 -25.13 -17.01
CA TYR A 202 -3.71 -25.34 -15.75
C TYR A 202 -3.68 -24.09 -14.91
N ALA A 203 -4.80 -23.78 -14.29
CA ALA A 203 -4.90 -22.75 -13.27
C ALA A 203 -5.78 -23.27 -12.13
N ASP A 204 -5.36 -23.06 -10.89
CA ASP A 204 -6.09 -23.48 -9.71
C ASP A 204 -5.97 -22.44 -8.60
N TYR A 205 -6.80 -22.61 -7.59
CA TYR A 205 -6.89 -21.68 -6.46
C TYR A 205 -6.74 -22.43 -5.15
N TYR A 206 -6.11 -21.78 -4.16
CA TYR A 206 -5.97 -22.32 -2.82
C TYR A 206 -6.77 -21.52 -1.80
N GLU A 207 -7.26 -22.19 -0.75
CA GLU A 207 -7.94 -21.54 0.35
C GLU A 207 -6.94 -20.90 1.32
N ARG A 208 -7.29 -19.77 1.93
CA ARG A 208 -6.38 -19.04 2.84
C ARG A 208 -5.78 -19.84 3.97
N THR A 209 -6.51 -20.85 4.45
CA THR A 209 -6.09 -21.73 5.55
C THR A 209 -5.38 -22.99 5.06
N GLN A 210 -5.20 -23.12 3.73
CA GLN A 210 -4.56 -24.30 3.15
C GLN A 210 -3.08 -24.34 3.50
N SER A 211 -2.63 -25.49 3.99
CA SER A 211 -1.24 -25.78 4.40
C SER A 211 -0.62 -26.95 3.63
N ASP A 212 -1.40 -27.66 2.82
CA ASP A 212 -0.92 -28.73 1.94
C ASP A 212 -1.29 -28.43 0.49
N PHE A 213 -0.28 -28.31 -0.36
CA PHE A 213 -0.38 -28.01 -1.79
C PHE A 213 -0.01 -29.19 -2.67
N SER A 214 0.33 -30.36 -2.06
CA SER A 214 0.89 -31.52 -2.75
C SER A 214 0.02 -32.01 -3.90
N ALA A 215 -1.31 -32.08 -3.71
CA ALA A 215 -2.23 -32.52 -4.76
C ALA A 215 -2.22 -31.59 -5.98
N ILE A 216 -2.25 -30.29 -5.77
CA ILE A 216 -2.21 -29.27 -6.83
C ILE A 216 -0.85 -29.34 -7.55
N LEU A 217 0.25 -29.40 -6.81
CA LEU A 217 1.60 -29.46 -7.35
C LEU A 217 1.87 -30.75 -8.15
N LEU A 218 1.36 -31.89 -7.70
CA LEU A 218 1.42 -33.16 -8.45
C LEU A 218 0.60 -33.09 -9.73
N LYS A 219 -0.56 -32.43 -9.72
CA LYS A 219 -1.35 -32.16 -10.92
C LYS A 219 -0.57 -31.29 -11.90
N MET A 220 0.03 -30.19 -11.43
CA MET A 220 0.90 -29.34 -12.27
C MET A 220 2.06 -30.14 -12.85
N LYS A 221 2.74 -30.94 -12.04
CA LYS A 221 3.85 -31.79 -12.49
C LYS A 221 3.44 -32.77 -13.59
N SER A 222 2.25 -33.40 -13.46
CA SER A 222 1.75 -34.35 -14.47
C SER A 222 1.51 -33.73 -15.85
N LEU A 223 1.24 -32.42 -15.91
CA LEU A 223 1.05 -31.66 -17.15
C LEU A 223 2.37 -31.16 -17.75
N ASN A 224 3.48 -31.28 -16.99
CA ASN A 224 4.81 -30.88 -17.39
C ASN A 224 4.91 -29.48 -18.05
N PRO A 225 4.43 -28.41 -17.39
CA PRO A 225 4.53 -27.05 -17.93
C PRO A 225 5.99 -26.62 -18.05
N ASP A 226 6.29 -25.64 -18.91
CA ASP A 226 7.62 -25.08 -19.03
C ASP A 226 7.94 -24.10 -17.90
N SER A 227 6.91 -23.45 -17.33
CA SER A 227 7.06 -22.52 -16.20
C SER A 227 5.86 -22.58 -15.23
N LEU A 228 6.03 -21.95 -14.06
CA LEU A 228 5.02 -21.87 -13.01
C LEU A 228 4.76 -20.42 -12.65
N PHE A 229 3.49 -20.07 -12.43
CA PHE A 229 3.10 -18.92 -11.67
C PHE A 229 2.52 -19.40 -10.33
N ILE A 230 3.21 -19.14 -9.23
CA ILE A 230 2.78 -19.53 -7.89
C ILE A 230 2.67 -18.25 -7.04
N ASP A 231 1.44 -17.85 -6.80
CA ASP A 231 1.12 -16.64 -6.03
C ASP A 231 0.52 -17.02 -4.67
N VAL A 232 1.38 -17.41 -3.73
CA VAL A 232 0.99 -17.86 -2.39
C VAL A 232 1.54 -16.91 -1.34
N ARG A 233 0.63 -16.41 -0.50
CA ARG A 233 0.97 -15.42 0.53
C ARG A 233 1.80 -16.03 1.66
N TYR A 234 2.71 -15.23 2.21
CA TYR A 234 3.46 -15.59 3.41
C TYR A 234 2.51 -15.76 4.63
N PRO A 235 2.68 -16.77 5.52
CA PRO A 235 3.78 -17.73 5.55
C PRO A 235 3.60 -19.00 4.70
N ALA A 236 2.44 -19.24 4.11
CA ALA A 236 2.16 -20.46 3.34
C ALA A 236 3.07 -20.60 2.08
N SER A 237 3.65 -19.48 1.60
CA SER A 237 4.63 -19.48 0.52
C SER A 237 5.88 -20.31 0.83
N ILE A 238 6.31 -20.40 2.10
CA ILE A 238 7.41 -21.29 2.50
C ILE A 238 7.01 -22.75 2.26
N THR A 239 5.80 -23.12 2.65
CA THR A 239 5.30 -24.49 2.51
C THR A 239 5.16 -24.90 1.05
N VAL A 240 4.55 -24.06 0.21
CA VAL A 240 4.39 -24.38 -1.22
C VAL A 240 5.73 -24.53 -1.91
N LEU A 241 6.73 -23.69 -1.59
CA LEU A 241 8.07 -23.82 -2.15
C LEU A 241 8.76 -25.13 -1.73
N LYS A 242 8.70 -25.51 -0.45
CA LYS A 242 9.20 -26.80 0.04
C LYS A 242 8.55 -27.96 -0.70
N GLN A 243 7.21 -27.97 -0.76
CA GLN A 243 6.46 -29.03 -1.44
C GLN A 243 6.73 -29.05 -2.96
N THR A 244 6.97 -27.91 -3.61
CA THR A 244 7.39 -27.85 -5.01
C THR A 244 8.71 -28.61 -5.24
N VAL A 245 9.66 -28.44 -4.33
CA VAL A 245 10.94 -29.20 -4.35
C VAL A 245 10.70 -30.70 -4.05
N GLU A 246 9.91 -31.01 -3.02
CA GLU A 246 9.61 -32.40 -2.60
C GLU A 246 8.95 -33.22 -3.71
N VAL A 247 8.00 -32.64 -4.42
CA VAL A 247 7.37 -33.31 -5.57
C VAL A 247 8.28 -33.32 -6.82
N GLY A 248 9.43 -32.65 -6.78
CA GLY A 248 10.38 -32.56 -7.88
C GLY A 248 9.87 -31.74 -9.08
N LEU A 249 9.08 -30.71 -8.82
CA LEU A 249 8.57 -29.77 -9.84
C LEU A 249 9.53 -28.58 -9.98
N LYS A 250 10.66 -28.78 -10.67
CA LYS A 250 11.71 -27.77 -10.90
C LYS A 250 11.48 -27.08 -12.24
N LYS A 251 10.94 -25.89 -12.23
CA LYS A 251 10.64 -25.07 -13.41
C LYS A 251 10.92 -23.58 -13.11
N PRO A 252 11.15 -22.74 -14.12
CA PRO A 252 11.15 -21.30 -13.95
C PRO A 252 9.91 -20.85 -13.15
N LEU A 253 10.14 -20.05 -12.12
CA LEU A 253 9.11 -19.63 -11.16
C LEU A 253 8.81 -18.15 -11.31
N PHE A 254 7.55 -17.83 -11.47
CA PHE A 254 7.02 -16.48 -11.50
C PHE A 254 6.02 -16.30 -10.36
N SER A 255 5.96 -15.09 -9.82
CA SER A 255 5.04 -14.74 -8.73
C SER A 255 4.67 -13.25 -8.77
N SER A 256 3.87 -12.83 -7.81
CA SER A 256 3.59 -11.43 -7.55
C SER A 256 4.36 -10.93 -6.33
N VAL A 257 4.00 -9.74 -5.85
CA VAL A 257 4.48 -9.13 -4.60
C VAL A 257 4.43 -10.08 -3.38
N ASN A 258 3.57 -11.09 -3.39
CA ASN A 258 3.45 -12.06 -2.30
C ASN A 258 4.74 -12.86 -2.05
N PHE A 259 5.67 -12.91 -3.02
CA PHE A 259 7.00 -13.50 -2.86
C PHE A 259 8.07 -12.46 -2.53
N TYR A 260 7.74 -11.17 -2.50
CA TYR A 260 8.65 -10.13 -2.04
C TYR A 260 8.58 -10.01 -0.52
N ASN A 261 9.42 -10.78 0.19
CA ASN A 261 9.42 -10.84 1.65
C ASN A 261 10.79 -11.25 2.17
N ALA A 262 11.37 -10.46 3.08
CA ALA A 262 12.70 -10.73 3.64
C ALA A 262 12.77 -12.07 4.39
N LYS A 263 11.72 -12.41 5.17
CA LYS A 263 11.66 -13.69 5.88
C LYS A 263 11.50 -14.89 4.94
N LEU A 264 10.74 -14.71 3.84
CA LEU A 264 10.67 -15.73 2.81
C LEU A 264 12.03 -15.93 2.14
N ALA A 265 12.72 -14.85 1.78
CA ALA A 265 14.06 -14.89 1.23
C ALA A 265 15.06 -15.60 2.15
N GLU A 266 15.02 -15.31 3.46
CA GLU A 266 15.86 -15.97 4.48
C GLU A 266 15.56 -17.46 4.61
N GLN A 267 14.28 -17.86 4.66
CA GLN A 267 13.86 -19.22 4.96
C GLN A 267 13.76 -20.15 3.75
N ALA A 268 13.52 -19.59 2.58
CA ALA A 268 13.26 -20.30 1.33
C ALA A 268 14.18 -19.87 0.17
N GLY A 269 15.16 -19.02 0.40
CA GLY A 269 16.00 -18.40 -0.62
C GLY A 269 16.55 -19.37 -1.68
N PRO A 270 17.20 -20.51 -1.32
CA PRO A 270 17.67 -21.47 -2.32
C PRO A 270 16.57 -22.06 -3.22
N MET A 271 15.31 -22.11 -2.73
CA MET A 271 14.16 -22.59 -3.51
C MET A 271 13.57 -21.51 -4.43
N MET A 272 13.96 -20.26 -4.19
CA MET A 272 13.54 -19.10 -5.00
C MET A 272 14.58 -18.69 -6.04
N GLU A 273 15.74 -19.36 -6.11
CA GLU A 273 16.81 -18.95 -7.04
C GLU A 273 16.30 -18.90 -8.49
N GLY A 274 16.44 -17.75 -9.12
CA GLY A 274 15.91 -17.46 -10.45
C GLY A 274 14.44 -17.02 -10.50
N ALA A 275 13.70 -17.10 -9.39
CA ALA A 275 12.30 -16.67 -9.35
C ALA A 275 12.15 -15.20 -9.72
N GLN A 276 11.14 -14.90 -10.54
CA GLN A 276 10.79 -13.53 -10.94
C GLN A 276 9.44 -13.14 -10.37
N LEU A 277 9.33 -11.91 -9.90
CA LEU A 277 8.12 -11.42 -9.25
C LEU A 277 7.86 -9.96 -9.58
N SER A 278 6.58 -9.61 -9.69
CA SER A 278 6.18 -8.23 -9.89
C SER A 278 5.93 -7.53 -8.56
N VAL A 279 6.42 -6.29 -8.45
CA VAL A 279 6.25 -5.42 -7.29
C VAL A 279 5.91 -4.00 -7.75
N ALA A 280 5.28 -3.22 -6.89
CA ALA A 280 5.14 -1.79 -7.12
C ALA A 280 6.41 -1.03 -6.66
N TRP A 281 7.09 -1.55 -5.64
CA TRP A 281 8.30 -0.95 -5.08
C TRP A 281 9.25 -1.99 -4.51
N ALA A 282 10.54 -1.63 -4.45
CA ALA A 282 11.56 -2.41 -3.76
C ALA A 282 12.68 -1.52 -3.22
N PRO A 283 13.37 -1.92 -2.13
CA PRO A 283 14.48 -1.13 -1.55
C PRO A 283 15.66 -0.89 -2.49
N VAL A 284 15.73 -1.61 -3.60
CA VAL A 284 16.75 -1.39 -4.65
C VAL A 284 16.51 -0.10 -5.45
N PHE A 285 15.33 0.53 -5.33
CA PHE A 285 15.04 1.81 -5.98
C PHE A 285 15.75 2.93 -5.24
N ASP A 286 16.37 3.86 -5.99
CA ASP A 286 17.24 4.92 -5.49
C ASP A 286 16.78 6.35 -5.88
N ASP A 287 15.57 6.47 -6.44
CA ASP A 287 14.95 7.76 -6.67
C ASP A 287 14.69 8.52 -5.36
N ALA A 288 14.53 9.85 -5.44
CA ALA A 288 14.44 10.71 -4.26
C ALA A 288 13.29 10.32 -3.31
N ALA A 289 12.11 9.92 -3.84
CA ALA A 289 10.96 9.53 -3.03
C ALA A 289 11.19 8.20 -2.33
N SER A 290 11.83 7.24 -3.01
CA SER A 290 12.24 5.96 -2.43
C SER A 290 13.28 6.15 -1.31
N VAL A 291 14.23 7.06 -1.49
CA VAL A 291 15.24 7.38 -0.47
C VAL A 291 14.60 8.06 0.74
N GLU A 292 13.68 9.03 0.54
CA GLU A 292 12.93 9.68 1.63
C GLU A 292 12.18 8.65 2.47
N PHE A 293 11.40 7.80 1.81
CA PHE A 293 10.64 6.74 2.47
C PHE A 293 11.55 5.78 3.26
N LYS A 294 12.61 5.25 2.63
CA LYS A 294 13.57 4.35 3.29
C LYS A 294 14.15 4.98 4.55
N ASN A 295 14.63 6.21 4.45
CA ASN A 295 15.25 6.92 5.57
C ASN A 295 14.27 7.13 6.72
N ALA A 296 13.03 7.56 6.44
CA ALA A 296 12.00 7.76 7.46
C ALA A 296 11.63 6.45 8.17
N TYR A 297 11.44 5.38 7.40
CA TYR A 297 11.09 4.07 7.91
C TYR A 297 12.21 3.46 8.77
N GLU A 298 13.45 3.47 8.25
CA GLU A 298 14.64 2.92 8.96
C GLU A 298 14.99 3.73 10.21
N ALA A 299 14.76 5.03 10.20
CA ALA A 299 14.95 5.87 11.39
C ALA A 299 14.02 5.43 12.53
N MET A 300 12.77 5.04 12.21
CA MET A 300 11.77 4.65 13.20
C MET A 300 11.87 3.18 13.61
N PHE A 301 11.99 2.26 12.65
CA PHE A 301 11.87 0.82 12.90
C PHE A 301 13.18 0.05 12.91
N LYS A 302 14.29 0.67 12.50
CA LYS A 302 15.62 0.03 12.40
C LYS A 302 15.63 -1.22 11.52
N GLN A 303 14.78 -1.24 10.52
CA GLN A 303 14.58 -2.34 9.57
C GLN A 303 14.45 -1.77 8.17
N THR A 304 14.87 -2.53 7.16
CA THR A 304 14.62 -2.18 5.76
C THR A 304 13.12 -2.36 5.44
N PRO A 305 12.45 -1.35 4.86
CA PRO A 305 11.05 -1.48 4.48
C PRO A 305 10.85 -2.48 3.33
N ASP A 306 9.64 -3.02 3.24
CA ASP A 306 9.19 -3.82 2.10
C ASP A 306 8.14 -3.08 1.23
N ASP A 307 7.63 -3.75 0.20
CA ASP A 307 6.60 -3.21 -0.69
C ASP A 307 5.32 -2.83 0.07
N SER A 308 4.89 -3.66 1.05
CA SER A 308 3.70 -3.37 1.85
C SER A 308 3.84 -2.08 2.66
N ALA A 309 5.02 -1.86 3.23
CA ALA A 309 5.32 -0.62 3.93
C ALA A 309 5.29 0.61 3.00
N SER A 310 5.76 0.48 1.75
CA SER A 310 5.71 1.56 0.77
C SER A 310 4.26 1.92 0.37
N LEU A 311 3.38 0.93 0.31
CA LEU A 311 1.95 1.12 0.04
C LEU A 311 1.29 1.90 1.18
N GLY A 312 1.56 1.52 2.44
CA GLY A 312 1.07 2.25 3.62
C GLY A 312 1.58 3.70 3.69
N TRP A 313 2.86 3.91 3.38
CA TRP A 313 3.43 5.26 3.24
C TRP A 313 2.67 6.09 2.21
N THR A 314 2.44 5.52 1.03
CA THR A 314 1.77 6.21 -0.09
C THR A 314 0.35 6.63 0.29
N VAL A 315 -0.44 5.78 0.96
CA VAL A 315 -1.81 6.12 1.42
C VAL A 315 -1.79 7.38 2.29
N VAL A 316 -0.93 7.42 3.30
CA VAL A 316 -0.86 8.56 4.22
C VAL A 316 -0.36 9.82 3.53
N MET A 317 0.65 9.72 2.67
CA MET A 317 1.17 10.87 1.94
C MET A 317 0.14 11.45 0.96
N VAL A 318 -0.59 10.60 0.24
CA VAL A 318 -1.72 11.00 -0.63
C VAL A 318 -2.82 11.68 0.19
N ALA A 319 -3.21 11.11 1.33
CA ALA A 319 -4.18 11.72 2.25
C ALA A 319 -3.69 13.08 2.76
N ALA A 320 -2.43 13.19 3.15
CA ALA A 320 -1.83 14.44 3.63
C ALA A 320 -1.82 15.54 2.55
N HIS A 321 -1.44 15.19 1.32
CA HIS A 321 -1.49 16.12 0.19
C HIS A 321 -2.91 16.59 -0.10
N ALA A 322 -3.89 15.68 -0.10
CA ALA A 322 -5.30 16.02 -0.31
C ALA A 322 -5.83 16.93 0.79
N LEU A 323 -5.53 16.65 2.06
CA LEU A 323 -5.94 17.48 3.21
C LEU A 323 -5.30 18.89 3.17
N LYS A 324 -4.03 18.99 2.78
CA LYS A 324 -3.36 20.30 2.57
C LYS A 324 -4.05 21.11 1.49
N SER A 325 -4.36 20.49 0.34
CA SER A 325 -5.02 21.14 -0.79
C SER A 325 -6.49 21.48 -0.50
N ALA A 326 -7.20 20.64 0.23
CA ALA A 326 -8.60 20.88 0.64
C ALA A 326 -8.74 22.01 1.66
N GLY A 327 -7.68 22.32 2.41
CA GLY A 327 -7.68 23.31 3.48
C GLY A 327 -8.55 22.94 4.69
N GLY A 328 -9.10 21.72 4.73
CA GLY A 328 -10.04 21.28 5.76
C GLY A 328 -10.33 19.78 5.69
N THR A 329 -11.37 19.35 6.42
CA THR A 329 -11.82 17.95 6.49
C THR A 329 -13.19 17.73 5.85
N ASP A 330 -13.69 18.69 5.06
CA ASP A 330 -14.90 18.51 4.28
C ASP A 330 -14.67 17.46 3.19
N SER A 331 -15.53 16.43 3.19
CA SER A 331 -15.40 15.25 2.33
C SER A 331 -15.35 15.58 0.84
N GLU A 332 -16.18 16.52 0.37
CA GLU A 332 -16.23 16.89 -1.04
C GLU A 332 -14.99 17.70 -1.45
N SER A 333 -14.48 18.53 -0.56
CA SER A 333 -13.21 19.26 -0.79
C SER A 333 -12.03 18.31 -0.84
N ILE A 334 -11.99 17.28 0.04
CA ILE A 334 -10.97 16.21 -0.01
C ILE A 334 -11.10 15.40 -1.31
N ARG A 335 -12.32 14.99 -1.70
CA ARG A 335 -12.57 14.28 -2.94
C ARG A 335 -12.05 15.04 -4.16
N ARG A 336 -12.35 16.34 -4.25
CA ARG A 336 -11.83 17.21 -5.33
C ARG A 336 -10.32 17.34 -5.30
N ALA A 337 -9.73 17.44 -4.12
CA ALA A 337 -8.28 17.50 -3.95
C ALA A 337 -7.62 16.19 -4.42
N LEU A 338 -8.21 15.03 -4.11
CA LEU A 338 -7.75 13.71 -4.59
C LEU A 338 -7.80 13.61 -6.12
N LEU A 339 -8.89 14.02 -6.77
CA LEU A 339 -9.01 14.01 -8.24
C LEU A 339 -7.97 14.90 -8.94
N ASN A 340 -7.44 15.91 -8.24
CA ASN A 340 -6.45 16.84 -8.78
C ASN A 340 -5.02 16.58 -8.27
N ILE A 341 -4.82 15.47 -7.52
CA ILE A 341 -3.50 15.16 -6.96
C ILE A 341 -2.48 14.81 -8.05
N ASN A 342 -1.24 15.23 -7.82
CA ASN A 342 -0.07 14.77 -8.57
C ASN A 342 1.06 14.57 -7.55
N TYR A 343 1.05 13.40 -6.90
CA TYR A 343 2.03 13.05 -5.88
C TYR A 343 3.07 12.10 -6.47
N ILE A 344 4.35 12.39 -6.25
CA ILE A 344 5.45 11.49 -6.60
C ILE A 344 5.89 10.79 -5.32
N GLY A 345 5.57 9.52 -5.22
CA GLY A 345 5.91 8.66 -4.09
C GLY A 345 6.94 7.60 -4.45
N PRO A 346 7.28 6.71 -3.50
CA PRO A 346 8.25 5.64 -3.74
C PRO A 346 7.84 4.68 -4.85
N GLN A 347 6.53 4.53 -5.11
CA GLN A 347 6.00 3.70 -6.18
C GLN A 347 5.83 4.44 -7.51
N GLY A 348 6.28 5.69 -7.60
CA GLY A 348 6.13 6.57 -8.75
C GLY A 348 5.00 7.58 -8.60
N VAL A 349 4.40 7.96 -9.73
CA VAL A 349 3.39 9.02 -9.77
C VAL A 349 2.00 8.49 -9.40
N VAL A 350 1.38 9.09 -8.38
CA VAL A 350 -0.02 8.90 -8.04
C VAL A 350 -0.83 10.07 -8.56
N LYS A 351 -1.64 9.81 -9.58
CA LYS A 351 -2.58 10.74 -10.19
C LYS A 351 -3.83 9.97 -10.57
N PHE A 352 -4.96 10.33 -9.98
CA PHE A 352 -6.21 9.62 -10.20
C PHE A 352 -6.91 10.05 -11.49
N ASP A 353 -7.47 9.10 -12.20
CA ASP A 353 -8.46 9.34 -13.25
C ASP A 353 -9.85 9.64 -12.68
N SER A 354 -10.83 9.84 -13.55
CA SER A 354 -12.23 10.11 -13.15
C SER A 354 -12.89 8.97 -12.37
N ASN A 355 -12.33 7.75 -12.41
CA ASN A 355 -12.82 6.57 -11.68
C ASN A 355 -12.09 6.33 -10.37
N GLY A 356 -11.12 7.21 -10.01
CA GLY A 356 -10.29 7.05 -8.83
C GLY A 356 -9.15 6.05 -8.99
N GLU A 357 -8.72 5.73 -10.21
CA GLU A 357 -7.61 4.82 -10.53
C GLU A 357 -6.31 5.58 -10.73
N ALA A 358 -5.24 5.21 -10.02
CA ALA A 358 -3.94 5.87 -10.16
C ALA A 358 -3.02 5.28 -11.24
N ASN A 359 -3.24 4.07 -11.69
CA ASN A 359 -2.42 3.38 -12.71
C ASN A 359 -0.91 3.39 -12.39
N VAL A 360 -0.55 3.11 -11.14
CA VAL A 360 0.85 3.02 -10.70
C VAL A 360 1.54 1.84 -11.38
N ALA A 361 2.72 2.07 -11.94
CA ALA A 361 3.47 1.05 -12.68
C ALA A 361 3.88 -0.14 -11.78
N ALA A 362 4.03 -1.31 -12.39
CA ALA A 362 4.63 -2.47 -11.76
C ALA A 362 6.02 -2.75 -12.37
N HIS A 363 6.93 -3.26 -11.54
CA HIS A 363 8.29 -3.62 -11.90
C HIS A 363 8.51 -5.12 -11.69
N VAL A 364 9.51 -5.70 -12.37
CA VAL A 364 9.86 -7.11 -12.17
C VAL A 364 11.22 -7.20 -11.51
N LEU A 365 11.26 -7.95 -10.42
CA LEU A 365 12.48 -8.34 -9.72
C LEU A 365 12.80 -9.80 -10.03
N ARG A 366 14.09 -10.15 -10.01
CA ARG A 366 14.58 -11.53 -9.98
C ARG A 366 15.27 -11.79 -8.65
N PHE A 367 14.96 -12.91 -8.01
CA PHE A 367 15.71 -13.37 -6.86
C PHE A 367 16.95 -14.12 -7.34
N LYS A 368 18.14 -13.62 -7.00
CA LYS A 368 19.40 -14.17 -7.41
C LYS A 368 20.48 -13.94 -6.35
N ASP A 369 21.27 -14.98 -6.05
CA ASP A 369 22.35 -14.91 -5.07
C ASP A 369 21.89 -14.37 -3.70
N GLY A 370 20.69 -14.82 -3.26
CA GLY A 370 20.12 -14.44 -1.97
C GLY A 370 19.49 -13.04 -1.89
N ARG A 371 19.33 -12.33 -3.01
CA ARG A 371 18.77 -10.98 -3.05
C ARG A 371 17.87 -10.73 -4.26
N TYR A 372 16.98 -9.75 -4.11
CA TYR A 372 16.17 -9.28 -5.23
C TYR A 372 16.94 -8.25 -6.06
N GLN A 373 16.87 -8.39 -7.37
CA GLN A 373 17.52 -7.51 -8.35
C GLN A 373 16.47 -7.05 -9.36
N LEU A 374 16.51 -5.77 -9.75
CA LEU A 374 15.60 -5.24 -10.75
C LEU A 374 15.91 -5.86 -12.13
N VAL A 375 14.86 -6.32 -12.81
CA VAL A 375 14.95 -6.87 -14.19
C VAL A 375 14.46 -5.82 -15.18
N ARG A 376 13.32 -5.16 -14.89
CA ARG A 376 12.71 -4.10 -15.71
C ARG A 376 11.73 -3.27 -14.90
#